data_cfede95ac205a252deb0ba3e66a3f57b
#
_entry.id   cfede95ac205a252deb0ba3e66a3f57b
#
_cell.length_a   1.000
_cell.length_b   1.000
_cell.length_c   1.000
_cell.angle_alpha   90.00
_cell.angle_beta   90.00
_cell.angle_gamma   90.00
#
_symmetry.space_group_name_H-M   'P 1'
#
loop_
_entity.id
_entity.type
_entity.pdbx_description
1 polymer ?
#
loop_
_entity_poly.entity_id
_entity_poly.type
_entity_poly.pdbx_seq_one_letter_code
_entity_poly.pdbx_strand_id
1 'polypeptide(L)'
;MQNEKLFIYQLLPRLFGNQTPTNKQNGNLEENGCGKFNDITMTLLTKLMDSGYTHVWYIGVLAHASATDYTAHGIPRQSPEIVKGKAGSPYAVRDYYDVDPDLAEDVPNRMKEFEELVARTHAAGLKVIIDNVPNHVAREYRSIGKPDGAKDFGEGDDTTVAFAPHNNFYYLPGQELEISFRDTNYREFPAKATGNDCFTDRKST
;
A
#
# COMPACT_ATOMS: atom_id res chain seq x y z
N MET A 1 29.51 -4.26 -23.22
CA MET A 1 28.34 -3.48 -22.75
C MET A 1 28.87 -2.46 -21.78
N GLN A 2 28.77 -1.16 -22.10
CA GLN A 2 29.10 -0.11 -21.13
C GLN A 2 28.10 -0.22 -19.97
N ASN A 3 28.60 -0.38 -18.75
CA ASN A 3 27.77 -0.29 -17.55
C ASN A 3 27.33 1.19 -17.41
N GLU A 4 26.16 1.52 -17.94
CA GLU A 4 25.55 2.82 -17.69
C GLU A 4 25.19 2.91 -16.20
N LYS A 5 25.65 3.97 -15.56
CA LYS A 5 25.28 4.24 -14.16
C LYS A 5 23.80 4.53 -14.09
N LEU A 6 23.14 3.94 -13.10
CA LEU A 6 21.73 4.22 -12.80
C LEU A 6 21.67 5.34 -11.76
N PHE A 7 20.91 6.39 -12.07
CA PHE A 7 20.59 7.45 -11.12
C PHE A 7 19.09 7.40 -10.86
N ILE A 8 18.71 7.06 -9.63
CA ILE A 8 17.33 6.81 -9.23
C ILE A 8 16.86 7.96 -8.35
N TYR A 9 15.77 8.60 -8.73
CA TYR A 9 15.03 9.55 -7.88
C TYR A 9 13.90 8.82 -7.20
N GLN A 10 13.97 8.70 -5.88
CA GLN A 10 12.94 8.07 -5.08
C GLN A 10 11.97 9.12 -4.56
N LEU A 11 10.68 8.90 -4.70
CA LEU A 11 9.65 9.76 -4.16
C LEU A 11 8.45 8.97 -3.62
N LEU A 12 7.83 9.50 -2.59
CA LEU A 12 6.58 9.02 -2.03
C LEU A 12 5.45 9.94 -2.52
N PRO A 13 4.59 9.51 -3.46
CA PRO A 13 3.55 10.35 -4.07
C PRO A 13 2.67 11.02 -3.02
N ARG A 14 2.28 10.30 -1.96
CA ARG A 14 1.47 10.82 -0.84
C ARG A 14 2.01 12.14 -0.26
N LEU A 15 3.33 12.29 -0.17
CA LEU A 15 3.97 13.48 0.40
C LEU A 15 4.38 14.48 -0.66
N PHE A 16 4.80 13.99 -1.81
CA PHE A 16 5.46 14.81 -2.82
C PHE A 16 4.55 15.93 -3.37
N GLY A 17 3.32 15.61 -3.73
CA GLY A 17 2.35 16.58 -4.28
C GLY A 17 1.51 17.29 -3.20
N ASN A 18 1.63 16.88 -1.94
CA ASN A 18 0.78 17.40 -0.88
C ASN A 18 1.06 18.88 -0.60
N GLN A 19 0.06 19.73 -0.81
CA GLN A 19 0.12 21.17 -0.56
C GLN A 19 -0.46 21.57 0.81
N THR A 20 -1.00 20.62 1.57
CA THR A 20 -1.60 20.89 2.87
C THR A 20 -0.50 20.95 3.93
N PRO A 21 -0.29 22.11 4.58
CA PRO A 21 0.81 22.28 5.54
C PRO A 21 0.49 21.69 6.91
N THR A 22 -0.74 21.23 7.13
CA THR A 22 -1.18 20.67 8.41
C THR A 22 -0.53 19.30 8.60
N ASN A 23 0.04 19.09 9.79
CA ASN A 23 0.63 17.82 10.18
C ASN A 23 -0.01 17.37 11.50
N LYS A 24 -1.33 17.16 11.46
CA LYS A 24 -2.10 16.78 12.63
C LYS A 24 -1.86 15.31 12.96
N GLN A 25 -1.48 15.05 14.20
CA GLN A 25 -1.36 13.68 14.68
C GLN A 25 -2.71 12.95 14.56
N ASN A 26 -2.73 11.78 13.91
CA ASN A 26 -3.94 11.04 13.57
C ASN A 26 -4.96 11.84 12.71
N GLY A 27 -4.50 12.83 11.97
CA GLY A 27 -5.35 13.57 11.01
C GLY A 27 -5.82 12.65 9.88
N ASN A 28 -7.02 12.92 9.39
CA ASN A 28 -7.57 12.24 8.22
C ASN A 28 -7.05 12.88 6.91
N LEU A 29 -7.52 12.38 5.78
CA LEU A 29 -7.13 12.85 4.46
C LEU A 29 -7.49 14.34 4.23
N GLU A 30 -8.64 14.79 4.72
CA GLU A 30 -9.08 16.19 4.60
C GLU A 30 -8.22 17.14 5.44
N GLU A 31 -7.78 16.67 6.64
CA GLU A 31 -6.99 17.48 7.56
C GLU A 31 -5.52 17.60 7.15
N ASN A 32 -4.92 16.51 6.66
CA ASN A 32 -3.49 16.44 6.37
C ASN A 32 -3.15 16.48 4.88
N GLY A 33 -4.16 16.30 4.03
CA GLY A 33 -3.96 16.21 2.58
C GLY A 33 -3.26 14.91 2.15
N CYS A 34 -3.11 14.79 0.85
CA CYS A 34 -2.37 13.70 0.20
C CYS A 34 -1.98 14.17 -1.20
N GLY A 35 -0.74 13.95 -1.58
CA GLY A 35 -0.31 14.14 -2.97
C GLY A 35 -0.99 13.13 -3.91
N LYS A 36 -1.13 13.51 -5.17
CA LYS A 36 -1.84 12.76 -6.21
C LYS A 36 -0.91 12.31 -7.30
N PHE A 37 -1.29 11.28 -8.04
CA PHE A 37 -0.57 10.86 -9.26
C PHE A 37 -0.41 12.01 -10.26
N ASN A 38 -1.41 12.86 -10.34
CA ASN A 38 -1.44 14.00 -11.27
C ASN A 38 -0.56 15.20 -10.83
N ASP A 39 -0.14 15.25 -9.57
CA ASP A 39 0.84 16.24 -9.09
C ASP A 39 2.24 16.01 -9.68
N ILE A 40 2.51 14.79 -10.15
CA ILE A 40 3.78 14.42 -10.78
C ILE A 40 3.71 14.77 -12.28
N THR A 41 3.97 16.04 -12.57
CA THR A 41 3.77 16.62 -13.90
C THR A 41 4.90 16.29 -14.87
N MET A 42 4.64 16.43 -16.19
CA MET A 42 5.65 16.34 -17.23
C MET A 42 6.81 17.33 -16.98
N THR A 43 6.53 18.54 -16.55
CA THR A 43 7.54 19.57 -16.24
C THR A 43 8.52 19.09 -15.17
N LEU A 44 8.02 18.46 -14.11
CA LEU A 44 8.86 17.88 -13.07
C LEU A 44 9.73 16.76 -13.62
N LEU A 45 9.11 15.82 -14.35
CA LEU A 45 9.79 14.64 -14.88
C LEU A 45 10.91 15.05 -15.86
N THR A 46 10.65 16.05 -16.72
CA THR A 46 11.66 16.61 -17.61
C THR A 46 12.83 17.21 -16.82
N LYS A 47 12.57 17.96 -15.74
CA LYS A 47 13.65 18.48 -14.87
C LYS A 47 14.48 17.40 -14.22
N LEU A 48 13.86 16.29 -13.82
CA LEU A 48 14.60 15.14 -13.28
C LEU A 48 15.52 14.52 -14.36
N MET A 49 14.99 14.30 -15.55
CA MET A 49 15.75 13.78 -16.68
C MET A 49 16.92 14.73 -17.03
N ASP A 50 16.68 16.04 -17.13
CA ASP A 50 17.71 17.05 -17.40
C ASP A 50 18.78 17.12 -16.31
N SER A 51 18.43 16.74 -15.07
CA SER A 51 19.36 16.63 -13.93
C SER A 51 20.16 15.32 -13.94
N GLY A 52 19.98 14.46 -14.94
CA GLY A 52 20.73 13.23 -15.13
C GLY A 52 20.13 11.99 -14.46
N TYR A 53 18.92 12.06 -13.90
CA TYR A 53 18.23 10.87 -13.41
C TYR A 53 17.81 9.99 -14.58
N THR A 54 17.85 8.67 -14.35
CA THR A 54 17.48 7.65 -15.34
C THR A 54 16.18 6.93 -14.97
N HIS A 55 15.85 6.95 -13.67
CA HIS A 55 14.68 6.24 -13.12
C HIS A 55 13.98 7.10 -12.08
N VAL A 56 12.67 6.92 -11.98
CA VAL A 56 11.88 7.37 -10.82
C VAL A 56 11.36 6.14 -10.10
N TRP A 57 11.59 6.09 -8.79
CA TRP A 57 11.09 5.07 -7.90
C TRP A 57 9.89 5.63 -7.11
N TYR A 58 8.70 5.22 -7.49
CA TYR A 58 7.46 5.55 -6.80
C TYR A 58 7.21 4.60 -5.64
N ILE A 59 7.33 5.09 -4.41
CA ILE A 59 7.08 4.31 -3.19
C ILE A 59 5.60 4.39 -2.83
N GLY A 60 5.05 3.26 -2.36
CA GLY A 60 3.71 3.21 -1.77
C GLY A 60 2.58 3.48 -2.75
N VAL A 61 2.73 3.02 -4.00
CA VAL A 61 1.69 3.14 -5.02
C VAL A 61 0.65 2.02 -4.94
N LEU A 62 1.00 0.85 -4.39
CA LEU A 62 0.08 -0.28 -4.25
C LEU A 62 -0.98 0.04 -3.19
N ALA A 63 -2.20 -0.46 -3.41
CA ALA A 63 -3.29 -0.32 -2.45
C ALA A 63 -2.90 -0.92 -1.11
N HIS A 64 -2.86 -0.10 -0.07
CA HIS A 64 -2.50 -0.51 1.30
C HIS A 64 -3.65 -0.25 2.28
N ALA A 65 -3.55 -0.85 3.46
CA ALA A 65 -4.55 -0.67 4.49
C ALA A 65 -4.56 0.78 5.00
N SER A 66 -5.71 1.45 4.91
CA SER A 66 -5.95 2.80 5.43
C SER A 66 -7.31 2.87 6.13
N ALA A 67 -7.51 3.89 6.96
CA ALA A 67 -8.79 4.14 7.60
C ALA A 67 -9.73 5.01 6.75
N THR A 68 -9.31 5.43 5.56
CA THR A 68 -10.17 6.17 4.63
C THR A 68 -11.29 5.25 4.13
N ASP A 69 -12.51 5.78 4.10
CA ASP A 69 -13.69 5.01 3.68
C ASP A 69 -13.95 5.20 2.18
N TYR A 70 -13.77 4.14 1.42
CA TYR A 70 -14.03 4.07 -0.01
C TYR A 70 -15.12 3.06 -0.37
N THR A 71 -15.98 2.70 0.58
CA THR A 71 -17.08 1.74 0.34
C THR A 71 -18.04 2.19 -0.75
N ALA A 72 -18.24 3.50 -0.92
CA ALA A 72 -19.01 4.08 -2.02
C ALA A 72 -18.43 3.74 -3.41
N HIS A 73 -17.15 3.36 -3.49
CA HIS A 73 -16.44 2.95 -4.71
C HIS A 73 -16.18 1.43 -4.77
N GLY A 74 -16.89 0.65 -3.95
CA GLY A 74 -16.73 -0.81 -3.93
C GLY A 74 -15.46 -1.31 -3.24
N ILE A 75 -14.70 -0.43 -2.59
CA ILE A 75 -13.48 -0.80 -1.86
C ILE A 75 -13.86 -1.13 -0.41
N PRO A 76 -13.64 -2.37 0.07
CA PRO A 76 -13.97 -2.75 1.44
C PRO A 76 -13.24 -1.90 2.47
N ARG A 77 -13.96 -1.48 3.51
CA ARG A 77 -13.36 -0.78 4.63
C ARG A 77 -12.43 -1.70 5.41
N GLN A 78 -11.32 -1.15 5.87
CA GLN A 78 -10.40 -1.85 6.77
C GLN A 78 -10.77 -1.55 8.23
N SER A 79 -10.55 -2.53 9.11
CA SER A 79 -10.76 -2.33 10.55
C SER A 79 -9.72 -1.34 11.08
N PRO A 80 -10.16 -0.19 11.64
CA PRO A 80 -9.20 0.87 12.04
C PRO A 80 -8.23 0.42 13.13
N GLU A 81 -8.58 -0.63 13.88
CA GLU A 81 -7.77 -1.17 14.97
C GLU A 81 -6.46 -1.80 14.49
N ILE A 82 -6.45 -2.30 13.25
CA ILE A 82 -5.28 -2.94 12.63
C ILE A 82 -4.62 -2.08 11.55
N VAL A 83 -5.01 -0.81 11.46
CA VAL A 83 -4.40 0.16 10.54
C VAL A 83 -3.50 1.12 11.30
N LYS A 84 -2.31 1.38 10.78
CA LYS A 84 -1.35 2.32 11.37
C LYS A 84 -1.84 3.77 11.20
N GLY A 85 -2.24 4.41 12.29
CA GLY A 85 -2.84 5.75 12.22
C GLY A 85 -4.13 5.76 11.39
N LYS A 86 -4.31 6.76 10.52
CA LYS A 86 -5.42 6.81 9.55
C LYS A 86 -4.94 6.59 8.11
N ALA A 87 -3.77 7.11 7.79
CA ALA A 87 -3.19 6.97 6.45
C ALA A 87 -2.69 5.54 6.15
N GLY A 88 -2.47 4.72 7.17
CA GLY A 88 -1.91 3.38 7.03
C GLY A 88 -0.39 3.39 6.81
N SER A 89 0.12 2.24 6.43
CA SER A 89 1.52 2.06 6.03
C SER A 89 1.56 1.65 4.55
N PRO A 90 2.35 2.31 3.71
CA PRO A 90 2.49 1.93 2.29
C PRO A 90 3.02 0.50 2.10
N TYR A 91 3.56 -0.10 3.17
CA TYR A 91 4.05 -1.47 3.16
C TYR A 91 3.03 -2.49 3.68
N ALA A 92 1.88 -2.07 4.20
CA ALA A 92 0.77 -2.95 4.57
C ALA A 92 -0.17 -3.14 3.37
N VAL A 93 0.32 -3.81 2.32
CA VAL A 93 -0.42 -4.00 1.06
C VAL A 93 -1.68 -4.80 1.32
N ARG A 94 -2.81 -4.25 0.91
CA ARG A 94 -4.14 -4.89 0.98
C ARG A 94 -4.57 -5.52 -0.34
N ASP A 95 -4.02 -5.05 -1.46
CA ASP A 95 -4.30 -5.52 -2.80
C ASP A 95 -3.12 -5.28 -3.72
N TYR A 96 -2.55 -6.34 -4.28
CA TYR A 96 -1.45 -6.24 -5.26
C TYR A 96 -1.92 -5.98 -6.69
N TYR A 97 -3.21 -6.08 -6.95
CA TYR A 97 -3.79 -5.84 -8.28
C TYR A 97 -4.38 -4.43 -8.39
N ASP A 98 -4.17 -3.59 -7.38
CA ASP A 98 -4.76 -2.26 -7.31
C ASP A 98 -3.76 -1.23 -6.78
N VAL A 99 -4.04 0.05 -7.04
CA VAL A 99 -3.26 1.17 -6.53
C VAL A 99 -4.00 1.89 -5.40
N ASP A 100 -3.24 2.60 -4.57
CA ASP A 100 -3.80 3.32 -3.41
C ASP A 100 -4.78 4.40 -3.87
N PRO A 101 -6.06 4.29 -3.45
CA PRO A 101 -7.10 5.25 -3.83
C PRO A 101 -6.86 6.67 -3.29
N ASP A 102 -6.11 6.81 -2.19
CA ASP A 102 -5.74 8.13 -1.66
C ASP A 102 -4.88 8.93 -2.67
N LEU A 103 -4.18 8.27 -3.58
CA LEU A 103 -3.30 8.89 -4.57
C LEU A 103 -4.01 9.32 -5.86
N ALA A 104 -5.27 8.94 -6.04
CA ALA A 104 -6.04 9.32 -7.21
C ALA A 104 -6.90 10.58 -6.94
N GLU A 105 -7.11 11.38 -7.96
CA GLU A 105 -8.13 12.44 -7.97
C GLU A 105 -9.53 11.86 -8.17
N ASP A 106 -9.63 10.87 -9.06
CA ASP A 106 -10.85 10.13 -9.37
C ASP A 106 -10.68 8.66 -8.96
N VAL A 107 -11.17 8.31 -7.78
CA VAL A 107 -11.02 6.97 -7.18
C VAL A 107 -11.47 5.83 -8.10
N PRO A 108 -12.61 5.88 -8.81
CA PRO A 108 -12.98 4.89 -9.82
C PRO A 108 -11.95 4.70 -10.93
N ASN A 109 -11.27 5.74 -11.32
CA ASN A 109 -10.28 5.76 -12.39
C ASN A 109 -8.81 5.68 -11.88
N ARG A 110 -8.58 5.36 -10.61
CA ARG A 110 -7.25 5.35 -9.97
C ARG A 110 -6.17 4.57 -10.74
N MET A 111 -6.53 3.41 -11.28
CA MET A 111 -5.58 2.60 -12.06
C MET A 111 -5.17 3.33 -13.35
N LYS A 112 -6.14 3.94 -14.04
CA LYS A 112 -5.87 4.74 -15.21
C LYS A 112 -4.98 5.95 -14.92
N GLU A 113 -5.22 6.65 -13.82
CA GLU A 113 -4.34 7.77 -13.40
C GLU A 113 -2.90 7.31 -13.14
N PHE A 114 -2.72 6.12 -12.56
CA PHE A 114 -1.40 5.54 -12.37
C PHE A 114 -0.76 5.12 -13.70
N GLU A 115 -1.49 4.49 -14.61
CA GLU A 115 -1.02 4.16 -15.97
C GLU A 115 -0.60 5.41 -16.74
N GLU A 116 -1.35 6.50 -16.61
CA GLU A 116 -1.02 7.80 -17.20
C GLU A 116 0.23 8.41 -16.58
N LEU A 117 0.48 8.24 -15.26
CA LEU A 117 1.73 8.62 -14.62
C LEU A 117 2.91 7.82 -15.18
N VAL A 118 2.77 6.51 -15.32
CA VAL A 118 3.79 5.65 -15.94
C VAL A 118 4.09 6.10 -17.37
N ALA A 119 3.05 6.35 -18.16
CA ALA A 119 3.20 6.84 -19.54
C ALA A 119 3.90 8.20 -19.60
N ARG A 120 3.54 9.15 -18.72
CA ARG A 120 4.21 10.46 -18.61
C ARG A 120 5.69 10.32 -18.25
N THR A 121 6.00 9.42 -17.32
CA THR A 121 7.39 9.17 -16.88
C THR A 121 8.23 8.62 -18.04
N HIS A 122 7.67 7.65 -18.78
CA HIS A 122 8.34 7.12 -19.96
C HIS A 122 8.49 8.16 -21.08
N ALA A 123 7.48 8.99 -21.29
CA ALA A 123 7.53 10.07 -22.30
C ALA A 123 8.59 11.13 -21.96
N ALA A 124 8.91 11.34 -20.68
CA ALA A 124 10.00 12.19 -20.24
C ALA A 124 11.39 11.52 -20.38
N GLY A 125 11.48 10.29 -20.86
CA GLY A 125 12.75 9.55 -21.02
C GLY A 125 13.23 8.83 -19.75
N LEU A 126 12.41 8.77 -18.70
CA LEU A 126 12.71 8.10 -17.44
C LEU A 126 12.08 6.70 -17.38
N LYS A 127 12.68 5.80 -16.62
CA LYS A 127 12.10 4.48 -16.31
C LYS A 127 11.41 4.51 -14.95
N VAL A 128 10.42 3.63 -14.77
CA VAL A 128 9.65 3.52 -13.53
C VAL A 128 10.12 2.33 -12.71
N ILE A 129 10.22 2.53 -11.40
CA ILE A 129 10.38 1.48 -10.39
C ILE A 129 9.24 1.65 -9.40
N ILE A 130 8.64 0.55 -8.96
CA ILE A 130 7.68 0.50 -7.85
C ILE A 130 8.13 -0.53 -6.83
N ASP A 131 7.66 -0.36 -5.59
CA ASP A 131 7.92 -1.33 -4.53
C ASP A 131 7.17 -2.63 -4.77
N ASN A 132 7.82 -3.73 -4.45
CA ASN A 132 7.19 -5.02 -4.23
C ASN A 132 7.51 -5.48 -2.80
N VAL A 133 6.49 -5.78 -2.01
CA VAL A 133 6.61 -6.16 -0.58
C VAL A 133 6.23 -7.64 -0.43
N PRO A 134 7.14 -8.59 -0.71
CA PRO A 134 6.79 -10.02 -0.76
C PRO A 134 6.74 -10.69 0.62
N ASN A 135 7.17 -10.00 1.69
CA ASN A 135 7.36 -10.59 3.01
C ASN A 135 6.08 -10.63 3.85
N HIS A 136 5.19 -9.69 3.66
CA HIS A 136 3.97 -9.57 4.45
C HIS A 136 2.89 -8.77 3.70
N VAL A 137 1.67 -8.86 4.16
CA VAL A 137 0.51 -8.13 3.64
C VAL A 137 -0.30 -7.54 4.80
N ALA A 138 -1.25 -6.67 4.49
CA ALA A 138 -2.25 -6.22 5.46
C ALA A 138 -3.03 -7.43 6.03
N ARG A 139 -3.43 -7.38 7.29
CA ARG A 139 -4.18 -8.46 7.91
C ARG A 139 -5.49 -8.77 7.21
N GLU A 140 -6.21 -7.76 6.78
CA GLU A 140 -7.41 -7.89 5.95
C GLU A 140 -7.05 -7.75 4.46
N TYR A 141 -6.07 -8.56 4.00
CA TYR A 141 -5.76 -8.64 2.57
C TYR A 141 -7.00 -9.12 1.81
N ARG A 142 -7.42 -8.34 0.85
CA ARG A 142 -8.50 -8.70 -0.06
C ARG A 142 -8.36 -7.94 -1.36
N SER A 143 -8.13 -8.65 -2.44
CA SER A 143 -8.07 -8.04 -3.76
C SER A 143 -9.47 -7.89 -4.38
N ILE A 144 -9.72 -6.71 -4.95
CA ILE A 144 -10.89 -6.42 -5.76
C ILE A 144 -10.56 -6.38 -7.25
N GLY A 145 -9.28 -6.22 -7.60
CA GLY A 145 -8.79 -6.15 -8.97
C GLY A 145 -8.18 -7.45 -9.50
N LYS A 146 -8.24 -8.54 -8.73
CA LYS A 146 -7.65 -9.82 -9.13
C LYS A 146 -8.37 -10.43 -10.34
N PRO A 147 -7.64 -11.14 -11.22
CA PRO A 147 -8.24 -11.87 -12.33
C PRO A 147 -9.25 -12.92 -11.86
N ASP A 148 -10.22 -13.23 -12.71
CA ASP A 148 -11.18 -14.30 -12.46
C ASP A 148 -10.46 -15.62 -12.18
N GLY A 149 -10.90 -16.32 -11.12
CA GLY A 149 -10.32 -17.58 -10.67
C GLY A 149 -9.02 -17.44 -9.84
N ALA A 150 -8.44 -16.25 -9.72
CA ALA A 150 -7.35 -16.03 -8.78
C ALA A 150 -7.87 -16.04 -7.33
N LYS A 151 -7.11 -16.68 -6.44
CA LYS A 151 -7.42 -16.71 -5.01
C LYS A 151 -6.71 -15.58 -4.28
N ASP A 152 -7.33 -15.07 -3.23
CA ASP A 152 -6.66 -14.19 -2.29
C ASP A 152 -5.67 -14.97 -1.42
N PHE A 153 -4.66 -14.28 -0.89
CA PHE A 153 -3.77 -14.89 0.07
C PHE A 153 -4.53 -15.38 1.30
N GLY A 154 -4.27 -16.62 1.69
CA GLY A 154 -4.96 -17.32 2.77
C GLY A 154 -6.24 -18.03 2.36
N GLU A 155 -6.75 -17.79 1.15
CA GLU A 155 -7.90 -18.51 0.61
C GLU A 155 -7.53 -19.95 0.26
N GLY A 156 -7.96 -20.89 1.11
CA GLY A 156 -7.63 -22.32 0.98
C GLY A 156 -6.43 -22.76 1.79
N ASP A 157 -5.88 -21.89 2.65
CA ASP A 157 -4.88 -22.29 3.63
C ASP A 157 -5.46 -23.28 4.64
N ASP A 158 -4.66 -24.28 5.06
CA ASP A 158 -4.97 -25.13 6.20
C ASP A 158 -4.66 -24.37 7.50
N THR A 159 -5.69 -23.84 8.13
CA THR A 159 -5.58 -23.06 9.36
C THR A 159 -5.50 -23.89 10.62
N THR A 160 -5.57 -25.24 10.50
CA THR A 160 -5.48 -26.18 11.64
C THR A 160 -4.04 -26.48 12.05
N VAL A 161 -3.07 -26.09 11.21
CA VAL A 161 -1.63 -26.28 11.44
C VAL A 161 -0.89 -24.95 11.44
N ALA A 162 0.19 -24.85 12.20
CA ALA A 162 0.99 -23.63 12.26
C ALA A 162 1.73 -23.36 10.94
N PHE A 163 2.11 -24.41 10.22
CA PHE A 163 2.79 -24.33 8.94
C PHE A 163 2.34 -25.46 8.01
N ALA A 164 2.11 -25.12 6.75
CA ALA A 164 2.03 -26.08 5.64
C ALA A 164 2.74 -25.46 4.42
N PRO A 165 3.43 -26.28 3.58
CA PRO A 165 4.21 -25.75 2.43
C PRO A 165 3.38 -25.00 1.37
N HIS A 166 2.07 -25.25 1.32
CA HIS A 166 1.12 -24.64 0.38
C HIS A 166 0.33 -23.48 0.99
N ASN A 167 0.48 -23.23 2.31
CA ASN A 167 -0.15 -22.08 2.95
C ASN A 167 0.56 -20.77 2.58
N ASN A 168 -0.21 -19.70 2.43
CA ASN A 168 0.32 -18.36 2.27
C ASN A 168 0.77 -17.76 3.61
N PHE A 169 0.13 -18.16 4.72
CA PHE A 169 0.40 -17.63 6.04
C PHE A 169 0.80 -18.72 7.03
N TYR A 170 1.53 -18.30 8.06
CA TYR A 170 1.67 -19.05 9.29
C TYR A 170 0.49 -18.73 10.20
N TYR A 171 0.00 -19.75 10.94
CA TYR A 171 -1.14 -19.59 11.84
C TYR A 171 -0.76 -19.96 13.28
N LEU A 172 -1.60 -19.49 14.21
CA LEU A 172 -1.62 -19.90 15.62
C LEU A 172 -2.89 -20.75 15.83
N PRO A 173 -2.84 -22.09 15.59
CA PRO A 173 -4.05 -22.93 15.62
C PRO A 173 -4.77 -22.85 16.95
N GLY A 174 -6.09 -22.65 16.91
CA GLY A 174 -6.91 -22.57 18.12
C GLY A 174 -6.78 -21.29 18.95
N GLN A 175 -5.99 -20.32 18.49
CA GLN A 175 -5.77 -19.05 19.19
C GLN A 175 -6.43 -17.89 18.42
N GLU A 176 -7.09 -17.01 19.14
CA GLU A 176 -7.59 -15.75 18.61
C GLU A 176 -6.49 -14.69 18.68
N LEU A 177 -6.49 -13.75 17.73
CA LEU A 177 -5.59 -12.60 17.79
C LEU A 177 -5.96 -11.72 18.98
N GLU A 178 -5.00 -11.50 19.87
CA GLU A 178 -5.15 -10.56 20.98
C GLU A 178 -4.57 -9.18 20.63
N ILE A 179 -5.41 -8.16 20.68
CA ILE A 179 -5.03 -6.76 20.52
C ILE A 179 -5.19 -6.07 21.86
N SER A 180 -4.12 -6.14 22.69
CA SER A 180 -4.15 -5.74 24.10
C SER A 180 -4.13 -4.22 24.34
N PHE A 181 -3.84 -3.40 23.33
CA PHE A 181 -3.64 -1.96 23.48
C PHE A 181 -4.84 -1.11 23.06
N ARG A 182 -5.93 -1.73 22.59
CA ARG A 182 -7.17 -1.05 22.16
C ARG A 182 -8.38 -1.87 22.55
N ASP A 183 -9.46 -1.18 22.89
CA ASP A 183 -10.79 -1.78 22.86
C ASP A 183 -11.20 -1.94 21.40
N THR A 184 -11.41 -3.18 20.97
CA THR A 184 -11.56 -3.49 19.54
C THR A 184 -12.69 -4.51 19.31
N ASN A 185 -13.38 -4.32 18.19
CA ASN A 185 -14.32 -5.31 17.66
C ASN A 185 -13.70 -6.21 16.58
N TYR A 186 -12.44 -5.96 16.21
CA TYR A 186 -11.75 -6.81 15.24
C TYR A 186 -11.50 -8.19 15.82
N ARG A 187 -11.85 -9.21 15.04
CA ARG A 187 -11.67 -10.62 15.39
C ARG A 187 -10.92 -11.34 14.29
N GLU A 188 -9.92 -12.13 14.66
CA GLU A 188 -9.20 -13.02 13.75
C GLU A 188 -8.96 -14.35 14.43
N PHE A 189 -9.57 -15.43 13.91
CA PHE A 189 -9.44 -16.77 14.44
C PHE A 189 -9.35 -17.79 13.30
N PRO A 190 -8.35 -18.70 13.31
CA PRO A 190 -7.15 -18.58 14.14
C PRO A 190 -6.30 -17.39 13.70
N ALA A 191 -5.54 -16.85 14.63
CA ALA A 191 -4.67 -15.72 14.33
C ALA A 191 -3.59 -16.10 13.32
N LYS A 192 -3.34 -15.21 12.34
CA LYS A 192 -2.13 -15.28 11.52
C LYS A 192 -0.93 -14.88 12.38
N ALA A 193 0.12 -15.70 12.38
CA ALA A 193 1.34 -15.39 13.09
C ALA A 193 2.02 -14.15 12.50
N THR A 194 2.56 -13.28 13.36
CA THR A 194 3.39 -12.15 12.95
C THR A 194 4.85 -12.45 13.23
N GLY A 195 5.75 -11.94 12.39
CA GLY A 195 7.18 -12.23 12.52
C GLY A 195 7.84 -11.69 13.80
N ASN A 196 7.15 -10.84 14.56
CA ASN A 196 7.65 -10.19 15.77
C ASN A 196 6.75 -10.36 17.00
N ASP A 197 5.81 -11.27 16.98
CA ASP A 197 4.89 -11.63 18.06
C ASP A 197 4.00 -10.53 18.61
N CYS A 198 4.02 -9.32 18.04
CA CYS A 198 3.52 -8.20 18.82
C CYS A 198 2.74 -7.17 18.03
N PHE A 199 1.44 -7.26 18.15
CA PHE A 199 0.56 -6.09 18.01
C PHE A 199 0.75 -5.07 19.15
N THR A 200 1.48 -5.40 20.20
CA THR A 200 1.77 -4.49 21.31
C THR A 200 2.90 -3.53 21.01
N ASP A 201 3.77 -3.83 20.05
CA ASP A 201 4.82 -2.92 19.63
C ASP A 201 4.33 -1.98 18.51
N ARG A 202 3.97 -0.77 18.91
CA ARG A 202 3.57 0.29 18.00
C ARG A 202 4.67 0.75 17.03
N LYS A 203 5.91 0.31 17.23
CA LYS A 203 7.03 0.67 16.37
C LYS A 203 7.13 -0.23 15.15
N SER A 204 6.55 -1.40 15.20
CA SER A 204 6.56 -2.38 14.12
C SER A 204 5.32 -2.37 13.24
N THR A 205 4.40 -1.41 13.46
CA THR A 205 3.23 -1.21 12.59
C THR A 205 3.37 0.06 11.76
#